data_386c7ab429e947c1321112127a428f80
#
_entry.id   386c7ab429e947c1321112127a428f80
#
_cell.length_a   1.000
_cell.length_b   1.000
_cell.length_c   1.000
_cell.angle_alpha   90.00
_cell.angle_beta   90.00
_cell.angle_gamma   90.00
#
_symmetry.space_group_name_H-M   'P 1'
#
loop_
_entity.id
_entity.type
_entity.pdbx_description
1 polymer ?
#
loop_
_entity_poly.entity_id
_entity_poly.type
_entity_poly.pdbx_seq_one_letter_code
_entity_poly.pdbx_strand_id
1 'polypeptide(L)'
;MERPPSRRARIAFALWVGVILIIVVPWYRWQGHTHWANVEWIPFSRPSYHVRDTVLNTLFYVPFGLLYRRMMPRHTLGAVVAAFLLSSATELTQVHSHGRFPSSTDVLSNSIGAWIGMRWYDARSDRATDAGPDLR
;
A
#
# COMPACT_ATOMS: atom_id res chain seq x y z
N MET A 1 28.67 -4.70 -7.65
CA MET A 1 28.14 -5.34 -6.41
C MET A 1 27.19 -4.32 -5.74
N GLU A 2 25.89 -4.55 -5.77
CA GLU A 2 24.93 -3.67 -5.11
C GLU A 2 24.94 -3.90 -3.60
N ARG A 3 24.97 -2.82 -2.85
CA ARG A 3 24.92 -2.86 -1.39
C ARG A 3 23.59 -3.48 -0.93
N PRO A 4 23.59 -4.38 0.05
CA PRO A 4 22.34 -4.90 0.60
C PRO A 4 21.48 -3.76 1.16
N PRO A 5 20.14 -3.91 1.14
CA PRO A 5 19.24 -2.89 1.64
C PRO A 5 19.59 -2.50 3.08
N SER A 6 19.64 -1.21 3.36
CA SER A 6 20.06 -0.72 4.67
C SER A 6 19.09 -1.22 5.76
N ARG A 7 19.62 -1.54 6.94
CA ARG A 7 18.81 -1.92 8.12
C ARG A 7 17.72 -0.89 8.41
N ARG A 8 18.03 0.41 8.23
CA ARG A 8 17.07 1.50 8.41
C ARG A 8 15.89 1.42 7.45
N ALA A 9 16.13 1.07 6.18
CA ALA A 9 15.04 0.92 5.20
C ALA A 9 14.09 -0.22 5.56
N ARG A 10 14.64 -1.36 6.02
CA ARG A 10 13.82 -2.50 6.47
C ARG A 10 12.99 -2.16 7.70
N ILE A 11 13.57 -1.48 8.68
CA ILE A 11 12.85 -1.04 9.89
C ILE A 11 11.74 -0.06 9.51
N ALA A 12 12.02 0.95 8.70
CA ALA A 12 11.03 1.94 8.27
C ALA A 12 9.87 1.27 7.51
N PHE A 13 10.16 0.31 6.63
CA PHE A 13 9.12 -0.45 5.92
C PHE A 13 8.27 -1.27 6.90
N ALA A 14 8.90 -2.02 7.81
CA ALA A 14 8.19 -2.83 8.81
C ALA A 14 7.29 -1.97 9.72
N LEU A 15 7.78 -0.81 10.16
CA LEU A 15 6.99 0.15 10.95
C LEU A 15 5.78 0.67 10.16
N TRP A 16 5.96 0.99 8.87
CA TRP A 16 4.85 1.45 8.04
C TRP A 16 3.80 0.37 7.80
N VAL A 17 4.22 -0.88 7.57
CA VAL A 17 3.30 -2.03 7.51
C VAL A 17 2.54 -2.18 8.84
N GLY A 18 3.23 -2.02 9.97
CA GLY A 18 2.59 -2.02 11.29
C GLY A 18 1.51 -0.94 11.42
N VAL A 19 1.79 0.29 10.95
CA VAL A 19 0.81 1.39 10.93
C VAL A 19 -0.41 1.03 10.07
N ILE A 20 -0.19 0.46 8.87
CA ILE A 20 -1.28 -0.01 8.01
C ILE A 20 -2.16 -1.03 8.75
N LEU A 21 -1.55 -2.06 9.33
CA LEU A 21 -2.29 -3.10 10.06
C LEU A 21 -3.07 -2.55 11.24
N ILE A 22 -2.50 -1.62 12.02
CA ILE A 22 -3.18 -1.00 13.17
C ILE A 22 -4.40 -0.20 12.72
N ILE A 23 -4.32 0.54 11.61
CA ILE A 23 -5.38 1.42 11.15
C ILE A 23 -6.47 0.66 10.38
N VAL A 24 -6.09 -0.30 9.54
CA VAL A 24 -7.00 -0.93 8.57
C VAL A 24 -7.72 -2.14 9.15
N VAL A 25 -7.03 -2.96 9.94
CA VAL A 25 -7.64 -4.17 10.53
C VAL A 25 -8.62 -3.79 11.66
N PRO A 26 -9.85 -4.31 11.66
CA PRO A 26 -10.89 -3.95 12.64
C PRO A 26 -10.71 -4.68 13.98
N TRP A 27 -9.57 -4.48 14.65
CA TRP A 27 -9.17 -5.19 15.88
C TRP A 27 -10.25 -5.25 16.98
N TYR A 28 -11.02 -4.17 17.14
CA TYR A 28 -12.03 -4.04 18.22
C TYR A 28 -13.46 -4.29 17.75
N ARG A 29 -13.66 -4.63 16.47
CA ARG A 29 -14.99 -4.79 15.86
C ARG A 29 -15.18 -6.16 15.23
N TRP A 30 -14.39 -7.12 15.66
CA TRP A 30 -14.45 -8.49 15.17
C TRP A 30 -15.75 -9.15 15.62
N GLN A 31 -16.50 -9.71 14.67
CA GLN A 31 -17.77 -10.39 14.91
C GLN A 31 -17.61 -11.89 14.64
N GLY A 32 -18.42 -12.70 15.34
CA GLY A 32 -18.43 -14.16 15.15
C GLY A 32 -19.11 -14.64 13.86
N HIS A 33 -19.64 -13.72 13.03
CA HIS A 33 -20.27 -14.00 11.75
C HIS A 33 -19.70 -13.16 10.64
N THR A 34 -19.94 -13.58 9.39
CA THR A 34 -19.35 -12.96 8.21
C THR A 34 -20.38 -12.23 7.36
N HIS A 35 -19.96 -11.18 6.67
CA HIS A 35 -20.79 -10.31 5.82
C HIS A 35 -20.36 -10.36 4.35
N TRP A 36 -20.25 -11.56 3.77
CA TRP A 36 -19.83 -11.75 2.37
C TRP A 36 -20.75 -11.05 1.36
N ALA A 37 -22.03 -10.92 1.67
CA ALA A 37 -22.98 -10.20 0.80
C ALA A 37 -22.67 -8.71 0.66
N ASN A 38 -21.86 -8.13 1.57
CA ASN A 38 -21.49 -6.73 1.56
C ASN A 38 -20.15 -6.46 0.88
N VAL A 39 -19.49 -7.47 0.33
CA VAL A 39 -18.21 -7.32 -0.39
C VAL A 39 -18.45 -6.61 -1.72
N GLU A 40 -17.73 -5.54 -1.97
CA GLU A 40 -17.69 -4.90 -3.28
C GLU A 40 -16.67 -5.62 -4.17
N TRP A 41 -17.15 -6.51 -5.01
CA TRP A 41 -16.31 -7.28 -5.93
C TRP A 41 -15.88 -6.50 -7.17
N ILE A 42 -16.74 -5.58 -7.64
CA ILE A 42 -16.48 -4.77 -8.82
C ILE A 42 -16.05 -3.37 -8.37
N PRO A 43 -14.85 -2.91 -8.74
CA PRO A 43 -14.38 -1.58 -8.36
C PRO A 43 -15.37 -0.49 -8.80
N PHE A 44 -15.55 0.52 -7.95
CA PHE A 44 -16.39 1.70 -8.18
C PHE A 44 -17.87 1.40 -8.41
N SER A 45 -18.38 0.24 -8.04
CA SER A 45 -19.77 -0.17 -8.28
C SER A 45 -20.77 0.35 -7.24
N ARG A 46 -20.30 0.81 -6.08
CA ARG A 46 -21.21 1.27 -5.01
C ARG A 46 -21.80 2.65 -5.29
N PRO A 47 -23.12 2.84 -5.07
CA PRO A 47 -23.75 4.15 -5.17
C PRO A 47 -23.20 5.18 -4.18
N SER A 48 -22.67 4.73 -3.05
CA SER A 48 -22.06 5.55 -1.99
C SER A 48 -20.54 5.69 -2.14
N TYR A 49 -20.02 5.56 -3.36
CA TYR A 49 -18.60 5.73 -3.61
C TYR A 49 -18.13 7.14 -3.22
N HIS A 50 -17.13 7.19 -2.36
CA HIS A 50 -16.51 8.43 -1.90
C HIS A 50 -15.12 8.62 -2.50
N VAL A 51 -14.98 9.56 -3.43
CA VAL A 51 -13.68 9.96 -4.02
C VAL A 51 -12.64 10.25 -2.94
N ARG A 52 -13.05 10.84 -1.82
CA ARG A 52 -12.18 11.13 -0.68
C ARG A 52 -11.51 9.86 -0.16
N ASP A 53 -12.23 8.77 0.00
CA ASP A 53 -11.71 7.53 0.59
C ASP A 53 -10.69 6.89 -0.37
N THR A 54 -10.98 6.89 -1.68
CA THR A 54 -10.05 6.44 -2.71
C THR A 54 -8.75 7.25 -2.71
N VAL A 55 -8.85 8.59 -2.61
CA VAL A 55 -7.68 9.46 -2.56
C VAL A 55 -6.85 9.19 -1.30
N LEU A 56 -7.51 9.07 -0.14
CA LEU A 56 -6.83 8.79 1.13
C LEU A 56 -6.13 7.42 1.11
N ASN A 57 -6.80 6.39 0.60
CA ASN A 57 -6.22 5.05 0.45
C ASN A 57 -5.00 5.08 -0.48
N THR A 58 -5.11 5.74 -1.63
CA THR A 58 -3.99 5.93 -2.56
C THR A 58 -2.81 6.62 -1.87
N LEU A 59 -3.03 7.77 -1.22
CA LEU A 59 -1.98 8.53 -0.55
C LEU A 59 -1.33 7.75 0.59
N PHE A 60 -2.10 6.95 1.31
CA PHE A 60 -1.62 6.14 2.43
C PHE A 60 -0.65 5.04 1.98
N TYR A 61 -0.81 4.52 0.75
CA TYR A 61 0.08 3.51 0.19
C TYR A 61 1.27 4.07 -0.62
N VAL A 62 1.35 5.39 -0.86
CA VAL A 62 2.53 6.01 -1.49
C VAL A 62 3.81 5.75 -0.67
N PRO A 63 3.85 5.99 0.67
CA PRO A 63 5.03 5.67 1.47
C PRO A 63 5.37 4.18 1.46
N PHE A 64 4.38 3.29 1.40
CA PHE A 64 4.60 1.84 1.28
C PHE A 64 5.42 1.51 0.02
N GLY A 65 4.99 2.01 -1.14
CA GLY A 65 5.68 1.78 -2.40
C GLY A 65 7.10 2.32 -2.43
N LEU A 66 7.30 3.54 -1.91
CA LEU A 66 8.61 4.20 -1.80
C LEU A 66 9.55 3.39 -0.89
N LEU A 67 9.09 3.00 0.29
CA LEU A 67 9.90 2.25 1.26
C LEU A 67 10.22 0.84 0.78
N TYR A 68 9.24 0.18 0.14
CA TYR A 68 9.46 -1.13 -0.49
C TYR A 68 10.54 -1.05 -1.56
N ARG A 69 10.46 -0.06 -2.47
CA ARG A 69 11.43 0.12 -3.54
C ARG A 69 12.84 0.39 -3.01
N ARG A 70 12.93 1.20 -1.95
CA ARG A 70 14.20 1.46 -1.25
C ARG A 70 14.78 0.18 -0.63
N MET A 71 13.93 -0.74 -0.18
CA MET A 71 14.33 -2.01 0.42
C MET A 71 14.69 -3.07 -0.63
N MET A 72 13.93 -3.11 -1.74
CA MET A 72 14.00 -4.13 -2.79
C MET A 72 14.18 -3.50 -4.19
N PRO A 73 15.35 -2.94 -4.50
CA PRO A 73 15.55 -2.16 -5.74
C PRO A 73 15.43 -2.98 -7.03
N ARG A 74 15.54 -4.30 -6.96
CA ARG A 74 15.49 -5.19 -8.15
C ARG A 74 14.08 -5.61 -8.58
N HIS A 75 13.09 -5.45 -7.73
CA HIS A 75 11.74 -5.95 -7.99
C HIS A 75 10.83 -4.84 -8.53
N THR A 76 10.81 -4.68 -9.85
CA THR A 76 10.11 -3.58 -10.54
C THR A 76 8.60 -3.53 -10.22
N LEU A 77 7.93 -4.66 -10.09
CA LEU A 77 6.51 -4.73 -9.74
C LEU A 77 6.26 -5.22 -8.31
N GLY A 78 7.34 -5.53 -7.57
CA GLY A 78 7.23 -6.13 -6.23
C GLY A 78 6.43 -5.28 -5.25
N ALA A 79 6.57 -3.94 -5.31
CA ALA A 79 5.82 -3.03 -4.45
C ALA A 79 4.31 -3.11 -4.71
N VAL A 80 3.90 -3.20 -5.98
CA VAL A 80 2.49 -3.28 -6.38
C VAL A 80 1.90 -4.63 -5.96
N VAL A 81 2.61 -5.72 -6.22
CA VAL A 81 2.18 -7.06 -5.81
C VAL A 81 2.07 -7.16 -4.29
N ALA A 82 3.07 -6.67 -3.55
CA ALA A 82 3.05 -6.69 -2.09
C ALA A 82 1.90 -5.83 -1.52
N ALA A 83 1.63 -4.66 -2.10
CA ALA A 83 0.50 -3.81 -1.71
C ALA A 83 -0.84 -4.48 -2.02
N PHE A 84 -0.98 -5.09 -3.19
CA PHE A 84 -2.18 -5.85 -3.57
C PHE A 84 -2.46 -6.98 -2.57
N LEU A 85 -1.45 -7.79 -2.25
CA LEU A 85 -1.61 -8.91 -1.31
C LEU A 85 -1.93 -8.44 0.10
N LEU A 86 -1.21 -7.42 0.60
CA LEU A 86 -1.45 -6.86 1.93
C LEU A 86 -2.85 -6.24 2.01
N SER A 87 -3.24 -5.44 1.02
CA SER A 87 -4.56 -4.80 0.98
C SER A 87 -5.67 -5.84 0.87
N SER A 88 -5.54 -6.84 0.00
CA SER A 88 -6.53 -7.92 -0.09
C SER A 88 -6.67 -8.67 1.23
N ALA A 89 -5.55 -8.96 1.92
CA ALA A 89 -5.59 -9.64 3.20
C ALA A 89 -6.29 -8.77 4.27
N THR A 90 -6.02 -7.48 4.34
CA THR A 90 -6.68 -6.57 5.29
C THR A 90 -8.15 -6.37 4.97
N GLU A 91 -8.55 -6.26 3.69
CA GLU A 91 -9.95 -6.20 3.27
C GLU A 91 -10.71 -7.48 3.66
N LEU A 92 -10.10 -8.65 3.50
CA LEU A 92 -10.72 -9.92 3.94
C LEU A 92 -10.99 -9.96 5.46
N THR A 93 -10.17 -9.31 6.28
CA THR A 93 -10.48 -9.21 7.72
C THR A 93 -11.74 -8.39 8.00
N GLN A 94 -12.09 -7.45 7.12
CA GLN A 94 -13.26 -6.58 7.27
C GLN A 94 -14.58 -7.31 7.02
N VAL A 95 -14.57 -8.49 6.40
CA VAL A 95 -15.77 -9.36 6.27
C VAL A 95 -16.37 -9.69 7.65
N HIS A 96 -15.55 -9.68 8.70
CA HIS A 96 -15.96 -9.93 10.07
C HIS A 96 -16.36 -8.65 10.85
N SER A 97 -16.53 -7.51 10.17
CA SER A 97 -16.82 -6.22 10.81
C SER A 97 -18.15 -5.64 10.34
N HIS A 98 -18.93 -5.04 11.26
CA HIS A 98 -20.16 -4.31 10.93
C HIS A 98 -19.92 -2.88 10.43
N GLY A 99 -18.76 -2.31 10.71
CA GLY A 99 -18.50 -0.89 10.44
C GLY A 99 -17.67 -0.61 9.18
N ARG A 100 -17.17 -1.64 8.52
CA ARG A 100 -16.40 -1.55 7.27
C ARG A 100 -16.79 -2.69 6.36
N PHE A 101 -16.79 -2.44 5.07
CA PHE A 101 -17.12 -3.43 4.07
C PHE A 101 -15.95 -3.59 3.12
N PRO A 102 -15.49 -4.83 2.87
CA PRO A 102 -14.40 -5.09 1.94
C PRO A 102 -14.68 -4.52 0.57
N SER A 103 -13.70 -3.83 0.01
CA SER A 103 -13.83 -3.13 -1.26
C SER A 103 -12.66 -3.41 -2.20
N SER A 104 -12.97 -3.92 -3.38
CA SER A 104 -12.00 -4.03 -4.48
C SER A 104 -11.50 -2.67 -4.96
N THR A 105 -12.29 -1.59 -4.76
CA THR A 105 -11.87 -0.22 -5.00
C THR A 105 -10.68 0.16 -4.11
N ASP A 106 -10.72 -0.23 -2.84
CA ASP A 106 -9.65 0.06 -1.88
C ASP A 106 -8.38 -0.72 -2.23
N VAL A 107 -8.50 -1.99 -2.60
CA VAL A 107 -7.36 -2.80 -3.06
C VAL A 107 -6.70 -2.17 -4.29
N LEU A 108 -7.50 -1.71 -5.26
CA LEU A 108 -6.99 -1.06 -6.47
C LEU A 108 -6.30 0.27 -6.13
N SER A 109 -6.94 1.11 -5.31
CA SER A 109 -6.41 2.42 -4.89
C SER A 109 -5.08 2.28 -4.14
N ASN A 110 -4.98 1.31 -3.24
CA ASN A 110 -3.78 1.00 -2.49
C ASN A 110 -2.64 0.53 -3.41
N SER A 111 -2.96 -0.30 -4.40
CA SER A 111 -1.98 -0.77 -5.40
C SER A 111 -1.47 0.38 -6.27
N ILE A 112 -2.35 1.31 -6.68
CA ILE A 112 -1.98 2.52 -7.41
C ILE A 112 -1.08 3.41 -6.55
N GLY A 113 -1.41 3.61 -5.27
CA GLY A 113 -0.58 4.36 -4.34
C GLY A 113 0.83 3.79 -4.22
N ALA A 114 0.96 2.48 -4.08
CA ALA A 114 2.25 1.81 -4.05
C ALA A 114 3.03 1.98 -5.36
N TRP A 115 2.35 1.90 -6.51
CA TRP A 115 2.97 2.17 -7.81
C TRP A 115 3.51 3.60 -7.90
N ILE A 116 2.73 4.60 -7.49
CA ILE A 116 3.15 6.01 -7.47
C ILE A 116 4.40 6.19 -6.59
N GLY A 117 4.39 5.63 -5.38
CA GLY A 117 5.51 5.73 -4.44
C GLY A 117 6.79 5.09 -5.00
N MET A 118 6.66 3.92 -5.63
CA MET A 118 7.76 3.23 -6.31
C MET A 118 8.34 4.10 -7.44
N ARG A 119 7.46 4.63 -8.32
CA ARG A 119 7.87 5.48 -9.45
C ARG A 119 8.54 6.78 -8.99
N TRP A 120 8.04 7.36 -7.91
CA TRP A 120 8.66 8.55 -7.34
C TRP A 120 10.09 8.28 -6.82
N TYR A 121 10.30 7.12 -6.18
CA TYR A 121 11.64 6.72 -5.75
C TYR A 121 12.59 6.58 -6.94
N ASP A 122 12.16 5.88 -8.02
CA ASP A 122 12.97 5.67 -9.23
C ASP A 122 13.35 7.01 -9.85
N ALA A 123 12.40 7.91 -10.08
CA ALA A 123 12.65 9.21 -10.68
C ALA A 123 13.63 10.10 -9.87
N ARG A 124 13.65 9.95 -8.53
CA ARG A 124 14.64 10.64 -7.69
C ARG A 124 16.02 10.02 -7.76
N SER A 125 16.08 8.70 -7.83
CA SER A 125 17.34 7.95 -7.94
C SER A 125 18.05 8.26 -9.25
N ASP A 126 17.32 8.30 -10.35
CA ASP A 126 17.84 8.61 -11.69
C ASP A 126 18.44 10.03 -11.73
N ARG A 127 17.71 11.03 -11.21
CA ARG A 127 18.19 12.42 -11.14
C ARG A 127 19.47 12.57 -10.30
N ALA A 128 19.59 11.81 -9.21
CA ALA A 128 20.78 11.84 -8.38
C ALA A 128 22.00 11.23 -9.07
N THR A 129 21.78 10.29 -10.00
CA THR A 129 22.84 9.67 -10.81
C THR A 129 23.28 10.61 -11.95
N ASP A 130 22.33 11.31 -12.58
CA ASP A 130 22.59 12.24 -13.69
C ASP A 130 23.28 13.53 -13.22
N ALA A 131 23.09 13.93 -11.96
CA ALA A 131 23.71 15.11 -11.39
C ALA A 131 25.23 15.01 -11.16
N GLY A 132 25.87 13.88 -11.46
CA GLY A 132 27.33 13.65 -11.55
C GLY A 132 28.17 14.08 -10.33
N PRO A 133 29.44 13.64 -10.21
CA PRO A 133 30.36 14.06 -9.14
C PRO A 133 30.99 15.45 -9.37
N ASP A 134 30.47 16.27 -10.27
CA ASP A 134 31.15 17.46 -10.80
C ASP A 134 30.96 18.77 -10.02
N LEU A 135 30.71 18.75 -8.75
CA LEU A 135 30.76 19.98 -7.92
C LEU A 135 31.40 19.73 -6.55
N ARG A 136 32.67 19.29 -6.55
CA ARG A 136 33.54 19.51 -5.37
C ARG A 136 34.97 19.84 -5.78
#